data_d503d0a6f08f99cf2b9d8d991711e226
#
_entry.id   d503d0a6f08f99cf2b9d8d991711e226
#
_cell.length_a   1.000
_cell.length_b   1.000
_cell.length_c   1.000
_cell.angle_alpha   90.00
_cell.angle_beta   90.00
_cell.angle_gamma   90.00
#
_symmetry.space_group_name_H-M   'P 1'
#
loop_
_entity.id
_entity.type
_entity.pdbx_description
1 polymer ?
#
loop_
_entity_poly.entity_id
_entity_poly.type
_entity_poly.pdbx_seq_one_letter_code
_entity_poly.pdbx_strand_id
1 'polypeptide(L)'
;MAGGGSLKHYNHEGRSRWQDAPAILAQIGLKPGDTMADIGAGDGYFSIPAAKIVGNSGSILALDAYPEAISDLNTAASVAGLNNIKTTLGEAEKTILCTDCADLVLMANVLHDFNEPVAALKNARLMLKSSGRLVDLDWKKESDQPFGPPFAIRFNQEKAAALLEKAGFKVISSELVGPYHYLLIAKPACY
;
A
#
# COMPACT_ATOMS: atom_id res chain seq x y z
N MET A 1 -25.10 5.58 -2.85
CA MET A 1 -25.03 4.10 -2.95
C MET A 1 -23.57 3.78 -3.21
N ALA A 2 -22.86 3.29 -2.18
CA ALA A 2 -21.46 2.94 -2.28
C ALA A 2 -21.33 1.75 -3.23
N GLY A 3 -20.51 1.89 -4.26
CA GLY A 3 -20.15 0.81 -5.16
C GLY A 3 -19.41 -0.26 -4.38
N GLY A 4 -20.06 -1.40 -4.12
CA GLY A 4 -19.43 -2.56 -3.52
C GLY A 4 -18.34 -3.09 -4.45
N GLY A 5 -17.10 -2.67 -4.23
CA GLY A 5 -15.93 -3.31 -4.78
C GLY A 5 -15.86 -4.71 -4.19
N SER A 6 -16.23 -5.73 -4.96
CA SER A 6 -16.00 -7.11 -4.60
C SER A 6 -14.49 -7.29 -4.40
N LEU A 7 -14.10 -7.74 -3.20
CA LEU A 7 -12.76 -8.27 -2.96
C LEU A 7 -12.48 -9.37 -4.00
N LYS A 8 -11.85 -9.01 -5.11
CA LYS A 8 -11.33 -10.00 -6.03
C LYS A 8 -10.05 -10.54 -5.37
N HIS A 9 -10.18 -11.65 -4.65
CA HIS A 9 -9.04 -12.44 -4.21
C HIS A 9 -8.27 -12.87 -5.46
N TYR A 10 -7.22 -12.15 -5.79
CA TYR A 10 -6.28 -12.62 -6.79
C TYR A 10 -5.53 -13.80 -6.18
N ASN A 11 -5.58 -14.96 -6.84
CA ASN A 11 -4.75 -16.09 -6.45
C ASN A 11 -3.29 -15.63 -6.33
N HIS A 12 -2.70 -15.73 -5.14
CA HIS A 12 -1.35 -15.25 -4.83
C HIS A 12 -0.30 -15.84 -5.79
N GLU A 13 -0.42 -17.11 -6.18
CA GLU A 13 0.48 -17.75 -7.14
C GLU A 13 0.41 -17.11 -8.54
N GLY A 14 -0.78 -16.76 -9.00
CA GLY A 14 -0.97 -16.04 -10.25
C GLY A 14 -0.43 -14.62 -10.18
N ARG A 15 -0.67 -13.93 -9.05
CA ARG A 15 -0.26 -12.55 -8.80
C ARG A 15 1.27 -12.42 -8.75
N SER A 16 1.97 -13.34 -8.12
CA SER A 16 3.43 -13.31 -7.99
C SER A 16 4.17 -13.27 -9.33
N ARG A 17 3.57 -13.79 -10.41
CA ARG A 17 4.17 -13.76 -11.75
C ARG A 17 4.27 -12.37 -12.36
N TRP A 18 3.46 -11.42 -11.91
CA TRP A 18 3.42 -10.06 -12.44
C TRP A 18 3.52 -8.97 -11.37
N GLN A 19 3.45 -9.33 -10.09
CA GLN A 19 3.65 -8.45 -8.94
C GLN A 19 4.35 -9.24 -7.82
N ASP A 20 5.67 -9.39 -7.93
CA ASP A 20 6.50 -10.10 -6.95
C ASP A 20 6.68 -9.22 -5.69
N ALA A 21 5.89 -9.48 -4.63
CA ALA A 21 5.91 -8.67 -3.44
C ALA A 21 7.28 -8.63 -2.74
N PRO A 22 8.01 -9.74 -2.53
CA PRO A 22 9.37 -9.71 -1.98
C PRO A 22 10.34 -8.85 -2.80
N ALA A 23 10.33 -8.97 -4.13
CA ALA A 23 11.20 -8.20 -5.01
C ALA A 23 10.86 -6.70 -4.94
N ILE A 24 9.57 -6.34 -4.96
CA ILE A 24 9.10 -4.96 -4.85
C ILE A 24 9.47 -4.37 -3.48
N LEU A 25 9.27 -5.09 -2.38
CA LEU A 25 9.63 -4.64 -1.03
C LEU A 25 11.14 -4.38 -0.90
N ALA A 26 11.97 -5.22 -1.52
CA ALA A 26 13.41 -4.99 -1.60
C ALA A 26 13.75 -3.75 -2.45
N GLN A 27 13.12 -3.59 -3.62
CA GLN A 27 13.30 -2.43 -4.52
C GLN A 27 12.96 -1.11 -3.84
N ILE A 28 11.86 -1.06 -3.07
CA ILE A 28 11.48 0.14 -2.32
C ILE A 28 12.30 0.34 -1.04
N GLY A 29 13.25 -0.55 -0.77
CA GLY A 29 14.24 -0.42 0.29
C GLY A 29 13.69 -0.68 1.68
N LEU A 30 12.72 -1.59 1.86
CA LEU A 30 12.30 -2.06 3.17
C LEU A 30 13.43 -2.83 3.86
N LYS A 31 13.71 -2.57 5.15
CA LYS A 31 14.87 -3.09 5.87
C LYS A 31 14.45 -3.77 7.18
N PRO A 32 15.31 -4.67 7.72
CA PRO A 32 15.15 -5.15 9.09
C PRO A 32 15.05 -4.00 10.08
N GLY A 33 14.08 -4.08 10.99
CA GLY A 33 13.80 -3.06 12.00
C GLY A 33 12.88 -1.92 11.57
N ASP A 34 12.55 -1.79 10.28
CA ASP A 34 11.62 -0.75 9.81
C ASP A 34 10.20 -0.97 10.36
N THR A 35 9.48 0.12 10.52
CA THR A 35 8.03 0.13 10.69
C THR A 35 7.39 0.48 9.34
N MET A 36 6.57 -0.42 8.80
CA MET A 36 5.80 -0.18 7.58
C MET A 36 4.31 -0.09 7.89
N ALA A 37 3.64 0.96 7.41
CA ALA A 37 2.19 1.02 7.35
C ALA A 37 1.72 0.52 5.96
N ASP A 38 0.87 -0.50 5.94
CA ASP A 38 0.27 -1.09 4.74
C ASP A 38 -1.20 -0.66 4.68
N ILE A 39 -1.51 0.27 3.79
CA ILE A 39 -2.82 0.89 3.66
C ILE A 39 -3.61 0.21 2.53
N GLY A 40 -4.74 -0.41 2.87
CA GLY A 40 -5.44 -1.32 1.98
C GLY A 40 -4.72 -2.66 1.92
N ALA A 41 -4.39 -3.22 3.10
CA ALA A 41 -3.53 -4.39 3.22
C ALA A 41 -4.14 -5.67 2.62
N GLY A 42 -5.46 -5.70 2.44
CA GLY A 42 -6.17 -6.87 1.94
C GLY A 42 -5.93 -8.10 2.81
N ASP A 43 -5.74 -9.23 2.15
CA ASP A 43 -5.42 -10.52 2.77
C ASP A 43 -3.94 -10.67 3.19
N GLY A 44 -3.14 -9.60 3.06
CA GLY A 44 -1.74 -9.57 3.50
C GLY A 44 -0.71 -9.89 2.44
N TYR A 45 -1.06 -9.77 1.16
CA TYR A 45 -0.13 -10.06 0.05
C TYR A 45 1.22 -9.34 0.19
N PHE A 46 1.25 -8.08 0.65
CA PHE A 46 2.46 -7.34 0.98
C PHE A 46 2.82 -7.42 2.46
N SER A 47 1.85 -7.40 3.37
CA SER A 47 2.09 -7.42 4.81
C SER A 47 2.86 -8.64 5.28
N ILE A 48 2.54 -9.84 4.79
CA ILE A 48 3.20 -11.09 5.21
C ILE A 48 4.69 -11.14 4.82
N PRO A 49 5.09 -10.92 3.55
CA PRO A 49 6.51 -10.86 3.21
C PRO A 49 7.23 -9.66 3.85
N ALA A 50 6.57 -8.51 4.02
CA ALA A 50 7.13 -7.36 4.71
C ALA A 50 7.47 -7.68 6.17
N ALA A 51 6.58 -8.36 6.90
CA ALA A 51 6.81 -8.76 8.28
C ALA A 51 8.03 -9.68 8.45
N LYS A 52 8.27 -10.56 7.48
CA LYS A 52 9.48 -11.41 7.44
C LYS A 52 10.75 -10.59 7.21
N ILE A 53 10.68 -9.56 6.33
CA ILE A 53 11.82 -8.69 6.02
C ILE A 53 12.18 -7.83 7.22
N VAL A 54 11.20 -7.17 7.85
CA VAL A 54 11.49 -6.28 8.99
C VAL A 54 11.87 -7.05 10.26
N GLY A 55 11.47 -8.31 10.36
CA GLY A 55 11.82 -9.20 11.49
C GLY A 55 11.25 -8.73 12.82
N ASN A 56 11.72 -9.35 13.90
CA ASN A 56 11.17 -9.11 15.26
C ASN A 56 11.47 -7.71 15.81
N SER A 57 12.43 -6.99 15.26
CA SER A 57 12.75 -5.61 15.65
C SER A 57 11.94 -4.55 14.90
N GLY A 58 11.25 -4.94 13.81
CA GLY A 58 10.36 -4.09 13.04
C GLY A 58 8.88 -4.45 13.24
N SER A 59 8.00 -3.70 12.61
CA SER A 59 6.56 -3.93 12.70
C SER A 59 5.82 -3.55 11.43
N ILE A 60 4.69 -4.23 11.20
CA ILE A 60 3.74 -3.91 10.15
C ILE A 60 2.45 -3.41 10.80
N LEU A 61 2.00 -2.23 10.39
CA LEU A 61 0.72 -1.64 10.77
C LEU A 61 -0.19 -1.75 9.55
N ALA A 62 -1.09 -2.72 9.55
CA ALA A 62 -1.97 -3.03 8.43
C ALA A 62 -3.35 -2.42 8.63
N LEU A 63 -3.85 -1.67 7.65
CA LEU A 63 -5.17 -1.06 7.64
C LEU A 63 -5.96 -1.58 6.44
N ASP A 64 -7.18 -2.01 6.69
CA ASP A 64 -8.15 -2.30 5.63
C ASP A 64 -9.57 -1.93 6.09
N ALA A 65 -10.44 -1.58 5.13
CA ALA A 65 -11.82 -1.21 5.39
C ALA A 65 -12.76 -2.43 5.45
N TYR A 66 -12.29 -3.61 5.04
CA TYR A 66 -13.09 -4.81 4.96
C TYR A 66 -12.76 -5.78 6.10
N PRO A 67 -13.77 -6.16 6.95
CA PRO A 67 -13.56 -7.11 8.04
C PRO A 67 -13.00 -8.46 7.60
N GLU A 68 -13.42 -8.93 6.43
CA GLU A 68 -12.98 -10.20 5.84
C GLU A 68 -11.48 -10.16 5.53
N ALA A 69 -11.00 -9.06 4.94
CA ALA A 69 -9.57 -8.87 4.63
C ALA A 69 -8.72 -8.90 5.91
N ILE A 70 -9.16 -8.22 6.96
CA ILE A 70 -8.49 -8.23 8.27
C ILE A 70 -8.49 -9.64 8.88
N SER A 71 -9.60 -10.40 8.77
CA SER A 71 -9.69 -11.78 9.25
C SER A 71 -8.70 -12.69 8.52
N ASP A 72 -8.65 -12.57 7.19
CA ASP A 72 -7.77 -13.38 6.32
C ASP A 72 -6.29 -13.07 6.60
N LEU A 73 -5.94 -11.78 6.72
CA LEU A 73 -4.59 -11.36 7.09
C LEU A 73 -4.17 -11.90 8.47
N ASN A 74 -5.04 -11.81 9.48
CA ASN A 74 -4.75 -12.35 10.82
C ASN A 74 -4.53 -13.87 10.78
N THR A 75 -5.34 -14.58 9.99
CA THR A 75 -5.19 -16.03 9.78
C THR A 75 -3.86 -16.35 9.10
N ALA A 76 -3.52 -15.63 8.03
CA ALA A 76 -2.27 -15.81 7.30
C ALA A 76 -1.05 -15.51 8.19
N ALA A 77 -1.11 -14.44 9.00
CA ALA A 77 -0.05 -14.09 9.94
C ALA A 77 0.15 -15.19 11.00
N SER A 78 -0.94 -15.71 11.56
CA SER A 78 -0.90 -16.80 12.55
C SER A 78 -0.29 -18.09 11.96
N VAL A 79 -0.74 -18.49 10.77
CA VAL A 79 -0.19 -19.66 10.04
C VAL A 79 1.30 -19.50 9.77
N ALA A 80 1.74 -18.27 9.45
CA ALA A 80 3.13 -17.95 9.18
C ALA A 80 3.98 -17.76 10.47
N GLY A 81 3.37 -17.83 11.66
CA GLY A 81 4.05 -17.62 12.95
C GLY A 81 4.56 -16.18 13.15
N LEU A 82 3.91 -15.19 12.52
CA LEU A 82 4.31 -13.78 12.57
C LEU A 82 3.56 -13.07 13.69
N ASN A 83 4.32 -12.41 14.61
CA ASN A 83 3.77 -11.68 15.74
C ASN A 83 4.00 -10.17 15.66
N ASN A 84 4.56 -9.69 14.56
CA ASN A 84 4.94 -8.31 14.32
C ASN A 84 4.01 -7.57 13.34
N ILE A 85 2.80 -8.10 13.12
CA ILE A 85 1.74 -7.46 12.33
C ILE A 85 0.64 -7.01 13.29
N LYS A 86 0.25 -5.74 13.21
CA LYS A 86 -0.92 -5.17 13.89
C LYS A 86 -1.95 -4.79 12.85
N THR A 87 -3.13 -5.38 12.92
CA THR A 87 -4.23 -5.09 11.99
C THR A 87 -5.20 -4.09 12.59
N THR A 88 -5.75 -3.23 11.75
CA THR A 88 -6.78 -2.24 12.12
C THR A 88 -7.87 -2.26 11.04
N LEU A 89 -9.12 -2.38 11.47
CA LEU A 89 -10.28 -2.20 10.61
C LEU A 89 -10.62 -0.71 10.54
N GLY A 90 -10.61 -0.12 9.35
CA GLY A 90 -10.94 1.30 9.17
C GLY A 90 -10.70 1.81 7.76
N GLU A 91 -11.27 2.97 7.47
CA GLU A 91 -11.10 3.67 6.19
C GLU A 91 -9.83 4.53 6.23
N ALA A 92 -9.03 4.50 5.18
CA ALA A 92 -7.76 5.24 5.09
C ALA A 92 -7.94 6.76 5.23
N GLU A 93 -9.05 7.29 4.74
CA GLU A 93 -9.41 8.71 4.81
C GLU A 93 -9.70 9.21 6.23
N LYS A 94 -9.99 8.28 7.16
CA LYS A 94 -10.43 8.59 8.53
C LYS A 94 -9.50 8.04 9.61
N THR A 95 -8.51 7.20 9.24
CA THR A 95 -7.69 6.46 10.19
C THR A 95 -6.22 6.87 10.10
N ILE A 96 -5.63 7.14 11.25
CA ILE A 96 -4.18 7.36 11.42
C ILE A 96 -3.70 6.26 12.39
N LEU A 97 -2.88 5.33 11.89
CA LEU A 97 -2.42 4.17 12.68
C LEU A 97 -1.42 4.56 13.76
N CYS A 98 -0.65 5.60 13.51
CA CYS A 98 0.36 6.15 14.42
C CYS A 98 0.79 7.52 13.91
N THR A 99 1.51 8.29 14.72
CA THR A 99 2.08 9.57 14.30
C THR A 99 3.60 9.48 14.33
N ASP A 100 4.26 9.93 13.26
CA ASP A 100 5.73 10.01 13.14
C ASP A 100 6.44 8.68 13.51
N CYS A 101 5.88 7.56 13.07
CA CYS A 101 6.35 6.24 13.46
C CYS A 101 6.79 5.35 12.28
N ALA A 102 6.29 5.61 11.07
CA ALA A 102 6.52 4.74 9.93
C ALA A 102 7.76 5.18 9.13
N ASP A 103 8.62 4.23 8.84
CA ASP A 103 9.73 4.40 7.90
C ASP A 103 9.24 4.34 6.46
N LEU A 104 8.15 3.58 6.24
CA LEU A 104 7.52 3.40 4.95
C LEU A 104 6.00 3.31 5.10
N VAL A 105 5.27 4.03 4.25
CA VAL A 105 3.84 3.80 4.01
C VAL A 105 3.69 3.22 2.62
N LEU A 106 3.04 2.05 2.51
CA LEU A 106 2.72 1.40 1.26
C LEU A 106 1.23 1.55 0.96
N MET A 107 0.90 1.97 -0.26
CA MET A 107 -0.42 1.88 -0.87
C MET A 107 -0.28 1.03 -2.13
N ALA A 108 -0.76 -0.21 -2.09
CA ALA A 108 -0.59 -1.14 -3.20
C ALA A 108 -1.93 -1.52 -3.82
N ASN A 109 -2.19 -1.05 -5.04
CA ASN A 109 -3.43 -1.27 -5.79
C ASN A 109 -4.69 -0.74 -5.08
N VAL A 110 -4.60 0.41 -4.41
CA VAL A 110 -5.68 0.91 -3.56
C VAL A 110 -5.94 2.42 -3.73
N LEU A 111 -4.96 3.21 -4.17
CA LEU A 111 -5.12 4.67 -4.24
C LEU A 111 -6.30 5.09 -5.13
N HIS A 112 -6.54 4.36 -6.22
CA HIS A 112 -7.65 4.58 -7.16
C HIS A 112 -9.03 4.25 -6.59
N ASP A 113 -9.12 3.50 -5.48
CA ASP A 113 -10.37 3.09 -4.84
C ASP A 113 -10.85 4.07 -3.76
N PHE A 114 -10.01 4.99 -3.30
CA PHE A 114 -10.40 5.97 -2.28
C PHE A 114 -11.37 7.00 -2.83
N ASN A 115 -12.42 7.31 -2.06
CA ASN A 115 -13.34 8.39 -2.37
C ASN A 115 -12.65 9.76 -2.22
N GLU A 116 -11.82 9.92 -1.17
CA GLU A 116 -11.08 11.13 -0.85
C GLU A 116 -9.57 10.84 -0.79
N PRO A 117 -8.91 10.53 -1.95
CA PRO A 117 -7.51 10.08 -1.96
C PRO A 117 -6.55 11.07 -1.31
N VAL A 118 -6.81 12.38 -1.40
CA VAL A 118 -5.98 13.41 -0.74
C VAL A 118 -6.09 13.32 0.78
N ALA A 119 -7.25 12.94 1.33
CA ALA A 119 -7.41 12.75 2.78
C ALA A 119 -6.61 11.54 3.25
N ALA A 120 -6.70 10.40 2.56
CA ALA A 120 -5.92 9.21 2.85
C ALA A 120 -4.40 9.49 2.77
N LEU A 121 -3.95 10.21 1.75
CA LEU A 121 -2.54 10.60 1.60
C LEU A 121 -2.08 11.56 2.71
N LYS A 122 -2.91 12.50 3.16
CA LYS A 122 -2.59 13.37 4.31
C LYS A 122 -2.45 12.57 5.60
N ASN A 123 -3.33 11.59 5.84
CA ASN A 123 -3.22 10.68 6.97
C ASN A 123 -1.92 9.86 6.90
N ALA A 124 -1.59 9.34 5.71
CA ALA A 124 -0.33 8.64 5.47
C ALA A 124 0.90 9.54 5.78
N ARG A 125 0.83 10.83 5.41
CA ARG A 125 1.90 11.80 5.71
C ARG A 125 2.12 11.98 7.21
N LEU A 126 1.05 12.00 8.01
CA LEU A 126 1.14 12.09 9.47
C LEU A 126 1.74 10.83 10.12
N MET A 127 1.60 9.68 9.48
CA MET A 127 2.20 8.43 9.98
C MET A 127 3.71 8.38 9.74
N LEU A 128 4.22 9.04 8.70
CA LEU A 128 5.62 8.98 8.30
C LEU A 128 6.54 9.75 9.23
N LYS A 129 7.68 9.14 9.56
CA LYS A 129 8.85 9.85 10.09
C LYS A 129 9.32 10.90 9.08
N SER A 130 10.06 11.91 9.54
CA SER A 130 10.63 12.94 8.68
C SER A 130 11.55 12.40 7.58
N SER A 131 12.23 11.27 7.83
CA SER A 131 13.05 10.54 6.86
C SER A 131 12.29 9.48 6.08
N GLY A 132 11.04 9.24 6.44
CA GLY A 132 10.19 8.20 5.87
C GLY A 132 9.78 8.48 4.42
N ARG A 133 9.17 7.49 3.78
CA ARG A 133 8.69 7.60 2.40
C ARG A 133 7.34 6.91 2.21
N LEU A 134 6.55 7.45 1.31
CA LEU A 134 5.35 6.82 0.80
C LEU A 134 5.65 6.16 -0.53
N VAL A 135 5.09 4.98 -0.72
CA VAL A 135 5.12 4.24 -1.99
C VAL A 135 3.70 4.00 -2.44
N ASP A 136 3.38 4.46 -3.64
CA ASP A 136 2.16 4.14 -4.37
C ASP A 136 2.51 3.19 -5.52
N LEU A 137 2.03 1.96 -5.41
CA LEU A 137 2.14 0.92 -6.44
C LEU A 137 0.74 0.67 -6.99
N ASP A 138 0.45 1.14 -8.21
CA ASP A 138 -0.90 1.02 -8.73
C ASP A 138 -0.94 0.66 -10.22
N TRP A 139 -2.13 0.31 -10.69
CA TRP A 139 -2.38 -0.15 -12.04
C TRP A 139 -2.15 0.96 -13.08
N LYS A 140 -1.41 0.64 -14.13
CA LYS A 140 -1.30 1.53 -15.29
C LYS A 140 -2.68 1.78 -15.90
N LYS A 141 -2.91 3.00 -16.36
CA LYS A 141 -4.13 3.36 -17.07
C LYS A 141 -4.01 3.04 -18.57
N GLU A 142 -4.04 1.75 -18.87
CA GLU A 142 -3.99 1.19 -20.21
C GLU A 142 -5.27 0.39 -20.48
N SER A 143 -5.79 0.43 -21.72
CA SER A 143 -7.11 -0.10 -22.07
C SER A 143 -7.14 -1.62 -22.26
N ASP A 144 -6.01 -2.23 -22.59
CA ASP A 144 -5.87 -3.61 -23.03
C ASP A 144 -5.34 -4.57 -21.98
N GLN A 145 -5.38 -4.17 -20.70
CA GLN A 145 -4.97 -5.04 -19.62
C GLN A 145 -6.01 -6.14 -19.37
N PRO A 146 -5.59 -7.42 -19.29
CA PRO A 146 -6.51 -8.56 -19.22
C PRO A 146 -7.24 -8.69 -17.88
N PHE A 147 -6.79 -7.98 -16.84
CA PHE A 147 -7.35 -7.99 -15.48
C PHE A 147 -7.03 -6.68 -14.76
N GLY A 148 -7.52 -6.58 -13.51
CA GLY A 148 -7.38 -5.37 -12.70
C GLY A 148 -8.69 -4.60 -12.58
N PRO A 149 -8.66 -3.40 -11.98
CA PRO A 149 -9.85 -2.56 -11.83
C PRO A 149 -10.33 -2.02 -13.19
N PRO A 150 -11.58 -1.57 -13.30
CA PRO A 150 -12.08 -0.93 -14.52
C PRO A 150 -11.19 0.24 -14.95
N PHE A 151 -10.95 0.39 -16.25
CA PHE A 151 -10.14 1.47 -16.82
C PHE A 151 -10.55 2.87 -16.33
N ALA A 152 -11.84 3.09 -16.12
CA ALA A 152 -12.40 4.39 -15.72
C ALA A 152 -11.85 4.89 -14.37
N ILE A 153 -11.62 3.98 -13.41
CA ILE A 153 -11.17 4.35 -12.06
C ILE A 153 -9.65 4.38 -11.95
N ARG A 154 -8.90 3.76 -12.86
CA ARG A 154 -7.43 3.76 -12.80
C ARG A 154 -6.87 5.17 -12.92
N PHE A 155 -5.83 5.44 -12.15
CA PHE A 155 -5.05 6.66 -12.29
C PHE A 155 -3.83 6.38 -13.18
N ASN A 156 -3.44 7.38 -13.98
CA ASN A 156 -2.11 7.37 -14.57
C ASN A 156 -1.11 7.98 -13.60
N GLN A 157 0.19 7.82 -13.88
CA GLN A 157 1.27 8.31 -13.02
C GLN A 157 1.18 9.81 -12.74
N GLU A 158 0.81 10.61 -13.74
CA GLU A 158 0.68 12.08 -13.63
C GLU A 158 -0.43 12.46 -12.65
N LYS A 159 -1.59 11.78 -12.72
CA LYS A 159 -2.70 12.02 -11.79
C LYS A 159 -2.34 11.61 -10.38
N ALA A 160 -1.72 10.43 -10.20
CA ALA A 160 -1.28 9.96 -8.89
C ALA A 160 -0.23 10.91 -8.28
N ALA A 161 0.77 11.34 -9.07
CA ALA A 161 1.78 12.31 -8.65
C ALA A 161 1.15 13.64 -8.21
N ALA A 162 0.20 14.17 -8.97
CA ALA A 162 -0.50 15.41 -8.62
C ALA A 162 -1.30 15.29 -7.30
N LEU A 163 -1.89 14.11 -7.00
CA LEU A 163 -2.57 13.84 -5.74
C LEU A 163 -1.57 13.81 -4.57
N LEU A 164 -0.41 13.17 -4.75
CA LEU A 164 0.67 13.15 -3.79
C LEU A 164 1.17 14.57 -3.47
N GLU A 165 1.42 15.39 -4.49
CA GLU A 165 1.85 16.79 -4.34
C GLU A 165 0.79 17.61 -3.59
N LYS A 166 -0.49 17.46 -3.93
CA LYS A 166 -1.60 18.12 -3.24
C LYS A 166 -1.71 17.72 -1.77
N ALA A 167 -1.26 16.52 -1.41
CA ALA A 167 -1.22 16.03 -0.03
C ALA A 167 0.06 16.44 0.72
N GLY A 168 0.97 17.19 0.10
CA GLY A 168 2.20 17.70 0.71
C GLY A 168 3.38 16.73 0.61
N PHE A 169 3.42 15.92 -0.46
CA PHE A 169 4.57 15.09 -0.80
C PHE A 169 5.35 15.68 -1.98
N LYS A 170 6.63 15.29 -2.07
CA LYS A 170 7.46 15.46 -3.26
C LYS A 170 7.75 14.09 -3.85
N VAL A 171 7.32 13.84 -5.07
CA VAL A 171 7.67 12.60 -5.80
C VAL A 171 9.16 12.63 -6.12
N ILE A 172 9.88 11.55 -5.79
CA ILE A 172 11.33 11.41 -5.99
C ILE A 172 11.69 10.30 -6.97
N SER A 173 10.79 9.36 -7.24
CA SER A 173 10.94 8.33 -8.27
C SER A 173 9.59 7.98 -8.87
N SER A 174 9.59 7.66 -10.18
CA SER A 174 8.43 7.19 -10.94
C SER A 174 8.92 6.14 -11.92
N GLU A 175 8.49 4.89 -11.73
CA GLU A 175 8.99 3.73 -12.46
C GLU A 175 7.83 2.85 -12.92
N LEU A 176 8.06 2.03 -13.95
CA LEU A 176 7.16 0.94 -14.32
C LEU A 176 7.59 -0.34 -13.62
N VAL A 177 6.63 -1.09 -13.09
CA VAL A 177 6.87 -2.35 -12.38
C VAL A 177 6.06 -3.46 -13.04
N GLY A 178 6.79 -4.44 -13.55
CA GLY A 178 6.17 -5.52 -14.32
C GLY A 178 5.36 -5.00 -15.51
N PRO A 179 4.47 -5.83 -16.06
CA PRO A 179 3.72 -5.43 -17.25
C PRO A 179 2.56 -4.46 -16.97
N TYR A 180 2.03 -4.41 -15.73
CA TYR A 180 0.72 -3.80 -15.48
C TYR A 180 0.73 -2.63 -14.50
N HIS A 181 1.85 -2.36 -13.79
CA HIS A 181 1.88 -1.39 -12.70
C HIS A 181 2.87 -0.27 -12.95
N TYR A 182 2.64 0.84 -12.25
CA TYR A 182 3.64 1.87 -11.97
C TYR A 182 3.93 1.90 -10.48
N LEU A 183 5.04 2.50 -10.11
CA LEU A 183 5.47 2.72 -8.74
C LEU A 183 5.96 4.15 -8.60
N LEU A 184 5.36 4.89 -7.67
CA LEU A 184 5.80 6.22 -7.27
C LEU A 184 6.40 6.15 -5.87
N ILE A 185 7.57 6.74 -5.68
CA ILE A 185 8.14 6.97 -4.34
C ILE A 185 8.10 8.46 -4.06
N ALA A 186 7.58 8.82 -2.89
CA ALA A 186 7.46 10.21 -2.48
C ALA A 186 7.91 10.40 -1.03
N LYS A 187 8.42 11.59 -0.72
CA LYS A 187 8.80 12.02 0.64
C LYS A 187 7.93 13.18 1.09
N PRO A 188 7.69 13.35 2.40
CA PRO A 188 7.11 14.58 2.91
C PRO A 188 7.86 15.80 2.36
N ALA A 189 7.14 16.77 1.79
CA ALA A 189 7.75 18.02 1.35
C ALA A 189 8.19 18.82 2.58
N CYS A 190 9.43 19.31 2.58
CA CYS A 190 9.90 20.28 3.57
C CYS A 190 9.33 21.65 3.18
N TYR A 191 8.65 22.31 4.10
CA TYR A 191 8.23 23.71 4.00
C TYR A 191 9.09 24.57 4.91
#